data_f83e7915e6bbda956d1560a935d6c476
#
_entry.id   f83e7915e6bbda956d1560a935d6c476
#
_cell.length_a   1.000
_cell.length_b   1.000
_cell.length_c   1.000
_cell.angle_alpha   90.00
_cell.angle_beta   90.00
_cell.angle_gamma   90.00
#
_symmetry.space_group_name_H-M   'P 1'
#
loop_
_entity.id
_entity.type
_entity.pdbx_description
1 polymer ?
#
loop_
_entity_poly.entity_id
_entity_poly.type
_entity_poly.pdbx_seq_one_letter_code
_entity_poly.pdbx_strand_id
1 'polypeptide(L)'
;MIRQRAIGLAVDTIGSYGREVIHGVMEFCHRNPHWVIAVEPRLWSYDDNQKPHQWDVDGLIIQAYSQEVIDGVREAGIEAVNVANMGPTPRPLPTVVPDDLAIGRMAAEYVLGMGLQHIAYCARQLRVQHAARPRVS
;
A
#
# COMPACT_ATOMS: atom_id res chain seq x y z
N MET A 1 -19.01 27.34 6.40
CA MET A 1 -18.27 26.38 7.27
C MET A 1 -17.78 25.25 6.40
N ILE A 2 -16.48 25.04 6.29
CA ILE A 2 -15.92 23.95 5.47
C ILE A 2 -16.04 22.68 6.30
N ARG A 3 -16.73 21.67 5.75
CA ARG A 3 -16.91 20.36 6.41
C ARG A 3 -15.54 19.67 6.53
N GLN A 4 -15.20 19.22 7.71
CA GLN A 4 -14.06 18.31 7.90
C GLN A 4 -14.34 16.97 7.23
N ARG A 5 -13.31 16.40 6.63
CA ARG A 5 -13.35 15.09 5.99
C ARG A 5 -12.47 14.13 6.76
N ALA A 6 -13.02 13.00 7.13
CA ALA A 6 -12.32 11.94 7.84
C ALA A 6 -11.67 10.96 6.86
N ILE A 7 -10.37 10.74 7.01
CA ILE A 7 -9.63 9.73 6.24
C ILE A 7 -9.28 8.57 7.15
N GLY A 8 -9.68 7.36 6.75
CA GLY A 8 -9.23 6.11 7.36
C GLY A 8 -7.86 5.70 6.82
N LEU A 9 -7.01 5.17 7.67
CA LEU A 9 -5.71 4.60 7.30
C LEU A 9 -5.67 3.13 7.66
N ALA A 10 -5.74 2.27 6.64
CA ALA A 10 -5.58 0.82 6.75
C ALA A 10 -4.22 0.41 6.19
N VAL A 11 -3.16 0.82 6.87
CA VAL A 11 -1.77 0.66 6.44
C VAL A 11 -0.97 -0.03 7.55
N ASP A 12 -0.21 -1.06 7.18
CA ASP A 12 0.65 -1.80 8.10
C ASP A 12 1.76 -0.91 8.66
N THR A 13 1.87 -0.89 9.98
CA THR A 13 2.88 -0.09 10.70
C THR A 13 4.13 -0.88 11.06
N ILE A 14 4.17 -2.19 10.82
CA ILE A 14 5.32 -3.04 11.14
C ILE A 14 6.51 -2.69 10.23
N GLY A 15 6.24 -2.50 8.94
CA GLY A 15 7.25 -2.11 7.95
C GLY A 15 7.55 -0.60 7.93
N SER A 16 8.74 -0.23 7.46
CA SER A 16 9.10 1.18 7.25
C SER A 16 8.21 1.82 6.19
N TYR A 17 7.88 1.10 5.13
CA TYR A 17 7.04 1.60 4.04
C TYR A 17 5.69 2.15 4.54
N GLY A 18 4.97 1.37 5.32
CA GLY A 18 3.67 1.81 5.85
C GLY A 18 3.79 3.02 6.78
N ARG A 19 4.84 3.06 7.61
CA ARG A 19 5.09 4.22 8.46
C ARG A 19 5.37 5.49 7.67
N GLU A 20 6.13 5.39 6.57
CA GLU A 20 6.40 6.53 5.68
C GLU A 20 5.14 6.99 4.94
N VAL A 21 4.29 6.08 4.51
CA VAL A 21 2.97 6.42 3.94
C VAL A 21 2.13 7.20 4.95
N ILE A 22 2.05 6.71 6.18
CA ILE A 22 1.30 7.39 7.24
C ILE A 22 1.89 8.77 7.52
N HIS A 23 3.21 8.88 7.60
CA HIS A 23 3.89 10.16 7.81
C HIS A 23 3.56 11.18 6.71
N GLY A 24 3.60 10.75 5.44
CA GLY A 24 3.22 11.60 4.31
C GLY A 24 1.77 12.08 4.37
N VAL A 25 0.84 11.20 4.77
CA VAL A 25 -0.57 11.57 4.96
C VAL A 25 -0.74 12.56 6.11
N MET A 26 -0.04 12.35 7.22
CA MET A 26 -0.07 13.28 8.37
C MET A 26 0.44 14.67 7.98
N GLU A 27 1.54 14.74 7.23
CA GLU A 27 2.09 16.00 6.74
C GLU A 27 1.10 16.73 5.82
N PHE A 28 0.44 15.99 4.92
CA PHE A 28 -0.60 16.55 4.07
C PHE A 28 -1.76 17.11 4.88
N CYS A 29 -2.28 16.37 5.86
CA CYS A 29 -3.38 16.82 6.71
C CYS A 29 -3.01 18.03 7.57
N HIS A 30 -1.76 18.09 8.05
CA HIS A 30 -1.27 19.25 8.78
C HIS A 30 -1.31 20.54 7.95
N ARG A 31 -1.03 20.45 6.66
CA ARG A 31 -1.10 21.57 5.73
C ARG A 31 -2.54 21.86 5.23
N ASN A 32 -3.45 20.90 5.42
CA ASN A 32 -4.82 20.97 4.95
C ASN A 32 -5.80 20.64 6.10
N PRO A 33 -6.10 21.60 6.97
CA PRO A 33 -6.81 21.35 8.24
C PRO A 33 -8.26 20.89 8.08
N HIS A 34 -8.77 20.82 6.85
CA HIS A 34 -10.08 20.23 6.56
C HIS A 34 -10.06 18.69 6.51
N TRP A 35 -8.86 18.10 6.49
CA TRP A 35 -8.66 16.66 6.48
C TRP A 35 -8.24 16.20 7.87
N VAL A 36 -8.98 15.24 8.42
CA VAL A 36 -8.74 14.66 9.73
C VAL A 36 -8.45 13.18 9.55
N ILE A 37 -7.38 12.71 10.16
CA ILE A 37 -7.05 11.29 10.13
C ILE A 37 -7.85 10.57 11.22
N ALA A 38 -8.69 9.65 10.80
CA ALA A 38 -9.26 8.64 11.65
C ALA A 38 -8.33 7.42 11.59
N VAL A 39 -7.40 7.33 12.55
CA VAL A 39 -6.48 6.19 12.63
C VAL A 39 -7.17 5.11 13.44
N GLU A 40 -7.32 3.94 12.84
CA GLU A 40 -7.55 2.71 13.56
C GLU A 40 -6.22 1.92 13.65
N PRO A 41 -5.34 2.22 14.62
CA PRO A 41 -3.99 1.65 14.67
C PRO A 41 -3.95 0.16 15.00
N ARG A 42 -5.07 -0.43 15.44
CA ARG A 42 -5.12 -1.83 15.87
C ARG A 42 -5.30 -2.81 14.74
N LEU A 43 -5.40 -2.38 13.50
CA LEU A 43 -6.36 -3.05 12.67
C LEU A 43 -5.85 -3.63 11.39
N TRP A 44 -4.64 -3.41 11.04
CA TRP A 44 -4.09 -4.07 9.89
C TRP A 44 -3.18 -5.23 10.29
N SER A 45 -3.72 -6.15 11.08
CA SER A 45 -3.27 -7.52 11.03
C SER A 45 -4.09 -8.24 9.95
N TYR A 46 -3.49 -9.17 9.26
CA TYR A 46 -4.09 -10.07 8.27
C TYR A 46 -5.29 -10.88 8.79
N ASP A 47 -5.83 -10.56 9.94
CA ASP A 47 -6.89 -11.30 10.61
C ASP A 47 -8.25 -10.75 10.18
N ASP A 48 -9.01 -11.60 9.54
CA ASP A 48 -10.24 -11.42 8.75
C ASP A 48 -11.42 -10.71 9.44
N ASN A 49 -11.27 -10.20 10.65
CA ASN A 49 -12.40 -9.76 11.45
C ASN A 49 -12.69 -8.26 11.41
N GLN A 50 -11.92 -7.47 10.68
CA GLN A 50 -12.16 -6.03 10.67
C GLN A 50 -12.40 -5.51 9.25
N LYS A 51 -13.67 -5.42 8.93
CA LYS A 51 -14.12 -5.00 7.61
C LYS A 51 -14.12 -3.47 7.51
N PRO A 52 -13.48 -2.87 6.49
CA PRO A 52 -13.44 -1.42 6.29
C PRO A 52 -14.82 -0.75 6.27
N HIS A 53 -15.88 -1.50 5.96
CA HIS A 53 -17.24 -0.99 5.92
C HIS A 53 -17.81 -0.55 7.26
N GLN A 54 -17.14 -0.86 8.38
CA GLN A 54 -17.54 -0.42 9.71
C GLN A 54 -16.94 0.95 10.09
N TRP A 55 -16.17 1.54 9.20
CA TRP A 55 -15.50 2.81 9.47
C TRP A 55 -16.34 3.98 8.98
N ASP A 56 -16.61 4.90 9.88
CA ASP A 56 -17.27 6.16 9.55
C ASP A 56 -16.21 7.15 9.03
N VAL A 57 -15.85 7.00 7.76
CA VAL A 57 -14.84 7.83 7.08
C VAL A 57 -15.33 8.27 5.72
N ASP A 58 -14.88 9.45 5.27
CA ASP A 58 -15.18 9.98 3.95
C ASP A 58 -14.30 9.38 2.85
N GLY A 59 -13.14 8.84 3.21
CA GLY A 59 -12.20 8.19 2.29
C GLY A 59 -11.22 7.28 3.01
N LEU A 60 -10.57 6.40 2.26
CA LEU A 60 -9.70 5.35 2.79
C LEU A 60 -8.38 5.28 2.03
N ILE A 61 -7.26 5.27 2.75
CA ILE A 61 -5.97 4.89 2.23
C ILE A 61 -5.64 3.50 2.78
N ILE A 62 -5.46 2.52 1.89
CA ILE A 62 -5.41 1.12 2.26
C ILE A 62 -4.30 0.35 1.54
N GLN A 63 -3.70 -0.59 2.25
CA GLN A 63 -2.89 -1.64 1.63
C GLN A 63 -3.77 -2.86 1.34
N ALA A 64 -4.42 -2.89 0.19
CA ALA A 64 -5.33 -3.97 -0.21
C ALA A 64 -4.56 -5.10 -0.91
N TYR A 65 -4.27 -6.17 -0.19
CA TYR A 65 -3.51 -7.32 -0.67
C TYR A 65 -4.37 -8.44 -1.24
N SER A 66 -5.67 -8.45 -0.99
CA SER A 66 -6.57 -9.51 -1.44
C SER A 66 -7.83 -8.96 -2.11
N GLN A 67 -8.43 -9.79 -2.96
CA GLN A 67 -9.69 -9.45 -3.60
C GLN A 67 -10.82 -9.27 -2.60
N GLU A 68 -10.82 -10.04 -1.53
CA GLU A 68 -11.83 -9.96 -0.48
C GLU A 68 -11.86 -8.59 0.21
N VAL A 69 -10.68 -8.04 0.53
CA VAL A 69 -10.56 -6.68 1.08
C VAL A 69 -11.09 -5.64 0.12
N ILE A 70 -10.77 -5.78 -1.16
CA ILE A 70 -11.21 -4.87 -2.21
C ILE A 70 -12.73 -4.90 -2.37
N ASP A 71 -13.30 -6.08 -2.36
CA ASP A 71 -14.75 -6.28 -2.47
C ASP A 71 -15.46 -5.68 -1.24
N GLY A 72 -14.92 -5.87 -0.05
CA GLY A 72 -15.44 -5.25 1.17
C GLY A 72 -15.43 -3.72 1.14
N VAL A 73 -14.38 -3.11 0.59
CA VAL A 73 -14.30 -1.65 0.41
C VAL A 73 -15.35 -1.16 -0.58
N ARG A 74 -15.54 -1.89 -1.69
CA ARG A 74 -16.56 -1.55 -2.69
C ARG A 74 -17.98 -1.70 -2.16
N GLU A 75 -18.26 -2.78 -1.44
CA GLU A 75 -19.57 -3.00 -0.81
C GLU A 75 -19.90 -1.90 0.21
N ALA A 76 -18.88 -1.41 0.90
CA ALA A 76 -19.03 -0.30 1.83
C ALA A 76 -19.32 1.05 1.15
N GLY A 77 -19.08 1.15 -0.16
CA GLY A 77 -19.23 2.41 -0.91
C GLY A 77 -18.27 3.51 -0.49
N ILE A 78 -17.12 3.15 0.10
CA ILE A 78 -16.10 4.11 0.54
C ILE A 78 -15.11 4.36 -0.61
N GLU A 79 -14.87 5.63 -0.92
CA GLU A 79 -13.81 6.00 -1.86
C GLU A 79 -12.44 5.63 -1.28
N ALA A 80 -11.67 4.84 -2.01
CA ALA A 80 -10.41 4.31 -1.51
C ALA A 80 -9.26 4.43 -2.52
N VAL A 81 -8.07 4.65 -2.00
CA VAL A 81 -6.81 4.58 -2.74
C VAL A 81 -5.95 3.46 -2.15
N ASN A 82 -5.53 2.55 -3.03
CA ASN A 82 -4.64 1.46 -2.65
C ASN A 82 -3.17 1.91 -2.70
N VAL A 83 -2.43 1.63 -1.64
CA VAL A 83 -0.98 1.87 -1.55
C VAL A 83 -0.17 0.57 -1.44
N ALA A 84 -0.79 -0.60 -1.64
CA ALA A 84 -0.07 -1.86 -1.71
C ALA A 84 0.59 -2.03 -3.08
N ASN A 85 1.88 -2.34 -3.08
CA ASN A 85 2.62 -2.67 -4.31
C ASN A 85 2.36 -4.10 -4.81
N MET A 86 1.74 -4.94 -3.99
CA MET A 86 1.30 -6.29 -4.32
C MET A 86 -0.22 -6.40 -4.18
N GLY A 87 -0.80 -7.38 -4.86
CA GLY A 87 -2.24 -7.62 -4.78
C GLY A 87 -2.82 -8.11 -6.10
N PRO A 88 -4.15 -8.17 -6.23
CA PRO A 88 -4.83 -8.62 -7.43
C PRO A 88 -4.49 -7.79 -8.67
N THR A 89 -4.42 -8.48 -9.80
CA THR A 89 -4.19 -7.87 -11.12
C THR A 89 -5.35 -8.27 -12.05
N PRO A 90 -5.97 -7.34 -12.79
CA PRO A 90 -5.73 -5.89 -12.80
C PRO A 90 -6.08 -5.22 -11.47
N ARG A 91 -5.51 -4.05 -11.23
CA ARG A 91 -5.73 -3.29 -9.97
C ARG A 91 -7.11 -2.65 -9.98
N PRO A 92 -8.02 -3.10 -9.12
CA PRO A 92 -9.42 -2.65 -9.19
C PRO A 92 -9.70 -1.33 -8.44
N LEU A 93 -8.73 -0.83 -7.67
CA LEU A 93 -8.77 0.47 -7.00
C LEU A 93 -7.74 1.42 -7.61
N PRO A 94 -7.98 2.74 -7.58
CA PRO A 94 -6.92 3.71 -7.79
C PRO A 94 -5.71 3.38 -6.92
N THR A 95 -4.52 3.36 -7.51
CA THR A 95 -3.33 2.84 -6.83
C THR A 95 -2.17 3.83 -6.94
N VAL A 96 -1.53 4.11 -5.81
CA VAL A 96 -0.31 4.90 -5.71
C VAL A 96 0.77 4.03 -5.06
N VAL A 97 1.81 3.71 -5.81
CA VAL A 97 2.91 2.84 -5.35
C VAL A 97 4.23 3.31 -5.96
N PRO A 98 5.38 2.97 -5.35
CA PRO A 98 6.68 3.18 -5.94
C PRO A 98 6.82 2.48 -7.30
N ASP A 99 7.63 3.04 -8.18
CA ASP A 99 8.07 2.37 -9.41
C ASP A 99 9.21 1.39 -9.06
N ASP A 100 8.84 0.18 -8.64
CA ASP A 100 9.79 -0.85 -8.22
C ASP A 100 10.73 -1.26 -9.35
N LEU A 101 10.29 -1.18 -10.61
CA LEU A 101 11.13 -1.47 -11.78
C LEU A 101 12.23 -0.41 -11.95
N ALA A 102 11.86 0.86 -11.85
CA ALA A 102 12.82 1.95 -11.90
C ALA A 102 13.81 1.88 -10.74
N ILE A 103 13.34 1.59 -9.53
CA ILE A 103 14.19 1.42 -8.34
C ILE A 103 15.19 0.28 -8.56
N GLY A 104 14.73 -0.88 -9.02
CA GLY A 104 15.59 -2.04 -9.30
C GLY A 104 16.63 -1.74 -10.37
N ARG A 105 16.25 -1.04 -11.43
CA ARG A 105 17.17 -0.61 -12.49
C ARG A 105 18.25 0.34 -11.96
N MET A 106 17.88 1.37 -11.22
CA MET A 106 18.81 2.32 -10.62
C MET A 106 19.81 1.62 -9.69
N ALA A 107 19.34 0.69 -8.86
CA ALA A 107 20.20 -0.09 -7.98
C ALA A 107 21.22 -0.93 -8.76
N ALA A 108 20.77 -1.62 -9.82
CA ALA A 108 21.63 -2.42 -10.67
C ALA A 108 22.68 -1.57 -11.40
N GLU A 109 22.27 -0.46 -12.00
CA GLU A 109 23.15 0.48 -12.69
C GLU A 109 24.22 1.03 -11.74
N TYR A 110 23.84 1.39 -10.52
CA TYR A 110 24.77 1.87 -9.50
C TYR A 110 25.84 0.84 -9.16
N VAL A 111 25.43 -0.40 -8.88
CA VAL A 111 26.35 -1.49 -8.50
C VAL A 111 27.26 -1.86 -9.65
N LEU A 112 26.74 -1.93 -10.88
CA LEU A 112 27.54 -2.19 -12.09
C LEU A 112 28.54 -1.06 -12.36
N GLY A 113 28.14 0.18 -12.14
CA GLY A 113 29.00 1.35 -12.28
C GLY A 113 30.20 1.35 -11.34
N MET A 114 30.13 0.61 -10.23
CA MET A 114 31.29 0.40 -9.33
C MET A 114 32.30 -0.66 -9.86
N GLY A 115 32.08 -1.23 -11.03
CA GLY A 115 32.97 -2.22 -11.65
C GLY A 115 32.86 -3.62 -11.04
N LEU A 116 31.81 -3.89 -10.28
CA LEU A 116 31.56 -5.22 -9.68
C LEU A 116 31.07 -6.20 -10.75
N GLN A 117 31.74 -7.34 -10.86
CA GLN A 117 31.42 -8.38 -11.85
C GLN A 117 30.46 -9.45 -11.32
N HIS A 118 30.42 -9.63 -10.00
CA HIS A 118 29.59 -10.62 -9.35
C HIS A 118 28.62 -9.94 -8.38
N ILE A 119 27.32 -10.07 -8.65
CA ILE A 119 26.25 -9.46 -7.88
C ILE A 119 25.33 -10.55 -7.39
N ALA A 120 24.99 -10.54 -6.11
CA ALA A 120 23.97 -11.40 -5.53
C ALA A 120 22.74 -10.59 -5.16
N TYR A 121 21.56 -11.11 -5.46
CA TYR A 121 20.29 -10.58 -5.03
C TYR A 121 19.70 -11.45 -3.92
N CYS A 122 19.42 -10.84 -2.79
CA CYS A 122 18.76 -11.50 -1.66
C CYS A 122 17.47 -10.79 -1.32
N ALA A 123 16.36 -11.48 -1.40
CA ALA A 123 15.05 -10.95 -1.05
C ALA A 123 14.30 -11.93 -0.13
N ARG A 124 13.46 -11.37 0.73
CA ARG A 124 12.50 -12.18 1.48
C ARG A 124 11.52 -12.79 0.48
N GLN A 125 11.45 -14.12 0.44
CA GLN A 125 10.45 -14.81 -0.34
C GLN A 125 9.07 -14.59 0.30
N LEU A 126 8.34 -13.62 -0.20
CA LEU A 126 6.92 -13.53 0.09
C LEU A 126 6.25 -14.68 -0.67
N ARG A 127 5.48 -15.50 0.03
CA ARG A 127 4.63 -16.52 -0.62
C ARG A 127 3.57 -15.79 -1.41
N VAL A 128 3.88 -15.47 -2.66
CA VAL A 128 2.87 -15.06 -3.62
C VAL A 128 2.15 -16.34 -4.02
N GLN A 129 0.90 -16.48 -3.59
CA GLN A 129 0.03 -17.50 -4.15
C GLN A 129 -0.18 -17.17 -5.63
N HIS A 130 0.44 -18.01 -6.49
CA HIS A 130 0.18 -18.15 -7.92
C HIS A 130 0.31 -16.91 -8.83
N ALA A 131 1.53 -16.51 -9.11
CA ALA A 131 1.88 -16.04 -10.45
C ALA A 131 2.72 -17.14 -11.11
N ALA A 132 2.29 -17.62 -12.27
CA ALA A 132 3.00 -18.61 -13.05
C ALA A 132 4.44 -18.16 -13.31
N ARG A 133 5.42 -18.99 -12.97
CA ARG A 133 6.82 -18.74 -13.29
C ARG A 133 6.98 -18.66 -14.82
N PRO A 134 7.54 -17.60 -15.38
CA PRO A 134 8.00 -17.67 -16.75
C PRO A 134 9.11 -18.71 -16.82
N ARG A 135 8.95 -19.69 -17.71
CA ARG A 135 10.05 -20.61 -18.07
C ARG A 135 11.11 -19.81 -18.78
N VAL A 136 12.26 -19.69 -18.18
CA VAL A 136 13.46 -19.24 -18.88
C VAL A 136 13.93 -20.43 -19.72
N SER A 137 13.86 -20.29 -21.03
CA SER A 137 14.46 -21.17 -22.04
C SER A 137 15.91 -20.75 -22.27
#